data_d5070b666e79b2645cd7371ae58c37df
#
_entry.id   d5070b666e79b2645cd7371ae58c37df
#
_cell.length_a   1.000
_cell.length_b   1.000
_cell.length_c   1.000
_cell.angle_alpha   90.00
_cell.angle_beta   90.00
_cell.angle_gamma   90.00
#
_symmetry.space_group_name_H-M   'P 1'
#
loop_
_entity.id
_entity.type
_entity.pdbx_description
1 polymer ?
#
loop_
_entity_poly.entity_id
_entity_poly.type
_entity_poly.pdbx_seq_one_letter_code
_entity_poly.pdbx_strand_id
1 'polypeptide(L)'
;MLKRILVTTTVLFATLTFLLPAKAHEHGMMKEDIVDVAAANGSFNTLVATVKAAGLVDTLKGKGPFTVFAPTDEAFAKLPDGTVEMLLMPENKDKLVAILTYHVVPGKVMAADVVKMNKATTVQGQDVMIKTMGDKVMINNATVIATDVKAKNGVIHVIDTVIMPK
;
A
#
# COMPACT_ATOMS: atom_id res chain seq x y z
N MET A 1 -5.86 -44.37 -76.63
CA MET A 1 -6.45 -44.56 -75.31
C MET A 1 -5.69 -43.72 -74.29
N LEU A 2 -6.15 -42.51 -73.99
CA LEU A 2 -5.49 -41.62 -73.08
C LEU A 2 -6.07 -41.82 -71.64
N LYS A 3 -5.20 -42.32 -70.73
CA LYS A 3 -5.56 -42.31 -69.29
C LYS A 3 -5.14 -41.00 -68.69
N ARG A 4 -6.13 -40.15 -68.32
CA ARG A 4 -5.89 -38.97 -67.57
C ARG A 4 -5.65 -39.32 -66.11
N ILE A 5 -4.46 -39.01 -65.65
CA ILE A 5 -4.10 -39.11 -64.23
C ILE A 5 -4.51 -37.80 -63.61
N LEU A 6 -5.53 -37.85 -62.73
CA LEU A 6 -5.99 -36.72 -61.93
C LEU A 6 -5.09 -36.63 -60.65
N VAL A 7 -4.18 -35.66 -60.66
CA VAL A 7 -3.39 -35.35 -59.45
C VAL A 7 -4.22 -34.42 -58.58
N THR A 8 -4.80 -34.97 -57.52
CA THR A 8 -5.46 -34.17 -56.47
C THR A 8 -4.38 -33.64 -55.54
N THR A 9 -4.06 -32.39 -55.69
CA THR A 9 -3.20 -31.64 -54.74
C THR A 9 -4.00 -31.32 -53.49
N THR A 10 -3.80 -32.09 -52.46
CA THR A 10 -4.39 -31.80 -51.13
C THR A 10 -3.56 -30.66 -50.52
N VAL A 11 -4.11 -29.46 -50.53
CA VAL A 11 -3.54 -28.32 -49.79
C VAL A 11 -3.90 -28.52 -48.33
N LEU A 12 -2.91 -28.89 -47.55
CA LEU A 12 -3.01 -28.96 -46.09
C LEU A 12 -2.90 -27.53 -45.53
N PHE A 13 -4.03 -26.90 -45.24
CA PHE A 13 -4.08 -25.67 -44.48
C PHE A 13 -3.72 -25.99 -43.03
N ALA A 14 -2.47 -25.78 -42.67
CA ALA A 14 -2.05 -25.74 -41.28
C ALA A 14 -2.56 -24.43 -40.68
N THR A 15 -3.71 -24.49 -40.04
CA THR A 15 -4.19 -23.39 -39.16
C THR A 15 -3.30 -23.37 -37.94
N LEU A 16 -2.30 -22.50 -37.99
CA LEU A 16 -1.51 -22.14 -36.81
C LEU A 16 -2.41 -21.35 -35.89
N THR A 17 -3.12 -22.03 -35.02
CA THR A 17 -3.80 -21.41 -33.90
C THR A 17 -2.74 -20.84 -32.96
N PHE A 18 -2.50 -19.55 -33.10
CA PHE A 18 -1.72 -18.79 -32.14
C PHE A 18 -2.54 -18.73 -30.85
N LEU A 19 -2.29 -19.67 -29.95
CA LEU A 19 -2.81 -19.63 -28.59
C LEU A 19 -2.04 -18.52 -27.89
N LEU A 20 -2.60 -17.32 -27.87
CA LEU A 20 -2.18 -16.28 -26.96
C LEU A 20 -2.37 -16.86 -25.55
N PRO A 21 -1.33 -16.89 -24.72
CA PRO A 21 -1.54 -17.20 -23.33
C PRO A 21 -2.45 -16.10 -22.80
N ALA A 22 -3.69 -16.46 -22.49
CA ALA A 22 -4.51 -15.66 -21.64
C ALA A 22 -3.66 -15.42 -20.39
N LYS A 23 -3.29 -14.15 -20.13
CA LYS A 23 -2.80 -13.76 -18.82
C LYS A 23 -3.88 -14.15 -17.84
N ALA A 24 -3.73 -15.32 -17.24
CA ALA A 24 -4.47 -15.66 -16.06
C ALA A 24 -4.17 -14.52 -15.10
N HIS A 25 -5.18 -13.72 -14.78
CA HIS A 25 -5.18 -12.93 -13.58
C HIS A 25 -5.23 -13.97 -12.46
N GLU A 26 -4.05 -14.52 -12.18
CA GLU A 26 -3.87 -15.18 -10.92
C GLU A 26 -4.30 -14.16 -9.88
N HIS A 27 -5.31 -14.50 -9.11
CA HIS A 27 -5.48 -14.01 -7.75
C HIS A 27 -4.25 -14.55 -6.99
N GLY A 28 -3.06 -14.16 -7.48
CA GLY A 28 -1.80 -14.46 -6.86
C GLY A 28 -1.85 -13.86 -5.48
N MET A 29 -1.65 -14.69 -4.48
CA MET A 29 -1.35 -14.26 -3.13
C MET A 29 -0.43 -13.05 -3.26
N MET A 30 -0.85 -11.91 -2.70
CA MET A 30 -0.06 -10.68 -2.72
C MET A 30 1.31 -11.02 -2.16
N LYS A 31 2.32 -10.98 -3.02
CA LYS A 31 3.70 -11.36 -2.65
C LYS A 31 4.41 -10.22 -1.93
N GLU A 32 3.90 -8.98 -2.11
CA GLU A 32 4.49 -7.76 -1.61
C GLU A 32 3.91 -7.38 -0.25
N ASP A 33 4.79 -7.09 0.68
CA ASP A 33 4.39 -6.59 1.99
C ASP A 33 4.09 -5.07 1.96
N ILE A 34 3.66 -4.53 3.08
CA ILE A 34 3.29 -3.10 3.21
C ILE A 34 4.43 -2.19 2.76
N VAL A 35 5.68 -2.51 3.07
CA VAL A 35 6.85 -1.68 2.73
C VAL A 35 7.13 -1.75 1.23
N ASP A 36 7.02 -2.94 0.63
CA ASP A 36 7.24 -3.13 -0.80
C ASP A 36 6.15 -2.43 -1.62
N VAL A 37 4.89 -2.55 -1.22
CA VAL A 37 3.75 -1.84 -1.85
C VAL A 37 3.93 -0.32 -1.74
N ALA A 38 4.34 0.19 -0.59
CA ALA A 38 4.60 1.62 -0.41
C ALA A 38 5.77 2.09 -1.28
N ALA A 39 6.86 1.33 -1.34
CA ALA A 39 8.02 1.66 -2.16
C ALA A 39 7.71 1.65 -3.67
N ALA A 40 6.86 0.73 -4.12
CA ALA A 40 6.46 0.63 -5.53
C ALA A 40 5.50 1.74 -5.97
N ASN A 41 4.76 2.34 -5.05
CA ASN A 41 3.75 3.36 -5.37
C ASN A 41 4.34 4.70 -5.84
N GLY A 42 5.58 5.03 -5.45
CA GLY A 42 6.26 6.27 -5.84
C GLY A 42 5.80 7.55 -5.11
N SER A 43 4.70 7.51 -4.37
CA SER A 43 4.17 8.66 -3.59
C SER A 43 4.57 8.62 -2.12
N PHE A 44 5.35 7.64 -1.70
CA PHE A 44 5.72 7.39 -0.31
C PHE A 44 7.24 7.33 -0.11
N ASN A 45 8.00 8.06 -0.92
CA ASN A 45 9.47 8.05 -0.83
C ASN A 45 9.96 8.50 0.54
N THR A 46 9.39 9.60 1.05
CA THR A 46 9.71 10.14 2.37
C THR A 46 9.31 9.17 3.48
N LEU A 47 8.12 8.54 3.38
CA LEU A 47 7.67 7.55 4.33
C LEU A 47 8.61 6.34 4.37
N VAL A 48 8.99 5.80 3.23
CA VAL A 48 9.92 4.67 3.13
C VAL A 48 11.29 5.02 3.71
N ALA A 49 11.78 6.22 3.44
CA ALA A 49 13.04 6.72 4.00
C ALA A 49 12.96 6.83 5.54
N THR A 50 11.87 7.38 6.07
CA THR A 50 11.66 7.50 7.53
C THR A 50 11.50 6.15 8.21
N VAL A 51 10.80 5.19 7.61
CA VAL A 51 10.67 3.81 8.10
C VAL A 51 12.04 3.11 8.16
N LYS A 52 12.88 3.29 7.15
CA LYS A 52 14.25 2.76 7.13
C LYS A 52 15.12 3.41 8.21
N ALA A 53 15.08 4.73 8.35
CA ALA A 53 15.83 5.47 9.36
C ALA A 53 15.42 5.08 10.79
N ALA A 54 14.13 4.84 11.01
CA ALA A 54 13.60 4.37 12.29
C ALA A 54 13.96 2.90 12.61
N GLY A 55 14.38 2.11 11.61
CA GLY A 55 14.63 0.67 11.76
C GLY A 55 13.34 -0.16 11.91
N LEU A 56 12.22 0.34 11.39
CA LEU A 56 10.91 -0.32 11.48
C LEU A 56 10.58 -1.20 10.27
N VAL A 57 11.48 -1.32 9.30
CA VAL A 57 11.26 -2.12 8.09
C VAL A 57 10.92 -3.56 8.45
N ASP A 58 11.71 -4.21 9.30
CA ASP A 58 11.49 -5.60 9.69
C ASP A 58 10.19 -5.77 10.51
N THR A 59 9.85 -4.79 11.33
CA THR A 59 8.59 -4.75 12.09
C THR A 59 7.39 -4.70 11.15
N LEU A 60 7.42 -3.84 10.14
CA LEU A 60 6.35 -3.68 9.16
C LEU A 60 6.31 -4.82 8.11
N LYS A 61 7.41 -5.52 7.91
CA LYS A 61 7.49 -6.75 7.10
C LYS A 61 7.09 -8.00 7.87
N GLY A 62 6.89 -7.89 9.18
CA GLY A 62 6.52 -8.98 10.07
C GLY A 62 5.15 -9.57 9.76
N LYS A 63 4.83 -10.59 10.54
CA LYS A 63 3.53 -11.29 10.44
C LYS A 63 2.41 -10.40 10.95
N GLY A 64 1.83 -9.57 10.08
CA GLY A 64 0.65 -8.80 10.41
C GLY A 64 -0.52 -9.65 10.92
N PRO A 65 -1.72 -9.20 10.75
CA PRO A 65 -2.07 -8.06 9.88
C PRO A 65 -1.83 -6.70 10.54
N PHE A 66 -1.46 -5.73 9.71
CA PHE A 66 -1.34 -4.33 10.09
C PHE A 66 -2.21 -3.44 9.21
N THR A 67 -2.70 -2.35 9.77
CA THR A 67 -3.30 -1.26 9.02
C THR A 67 -2.40 -0.05 9.15
N VAL A 68 -1.92 0.46 8.03
CA VAL A 68 -1.00 1.61 7.99
C VAL A 68 -1.71 2.80 7.36
N PHE A 69 -1.74 3.91 8.09
CA PHE A 69 -2.14 5.20 7.55
C PHE A 69 -0.91 5.87 6.94
N ALA A 70 -0.73 5.71 5.63
CA ALA A 70 0.46 6.16 4.92
C ALA A 70 0.31 7.61 4.44
N PRO A 71 1.04 8.56 5.01
CA PRO A 71 1.10 9.91 4.50
C PRO A 71 1.90 9.96 3.19
N THR A 72 1.41 10.72 2.22
CA THR A 72 2.11 10.96 0.96
C THR A 72 3.31 11.89 1.14
N ASP A 73 4.19 11.96 0.13
CA ASP A 73 5.29 12.94 0.12
C ASP A 73 4.75 14.38 0.26
N GLU A 74 3.59 14.68 -0.33
CA GLU A 74 2.89 15.95 -0.16
C GLU A 74 2.41 16.19 1.29
N ALA A 75 2.02 15.13 2.00
CA ALA A 75 1.65 15.21 3.40
C ALA A 75 2.85 15.63 4.28
N PHE A 76 4.03 15.10 3.99
CA PHE A 76 5.26 15.51 4.65
C PHE A 76 5.66 16.95 4.30
N ALA A 77 5.40 17.41 3.07
CA ALA A 77 5.65 18.78 2.65
C ALA A 77 4.78 19.82 3.39
N LYS A 78 3.67 19.41 4.01
CA LYS A 78 2.84 20.27 4.86
C LYS A 78 3.44 20.50 6.26
N LEU A 79 4.43 19.72 6.65
CA LEU A 79 5.14 19.92 7.90
C LEU A 79 6.01 21.19 7.81
N PRO A 80 6.28 21.87 8.95
CA PRO A 80 7.22 22.99 8.96
C PRO A 80 8.59 22.60 8.37
N ASP A 81 9.20 23.55 7.67
CA ASP A 81 10.52 23.36 7.06
C ASP A 81 11.53 22.83 8.08
N GLY A 82 12.33 21.85 7.69
CA GLY A 82 13.33 21.20 8.54
C GLY A 82 12.78 20.14 9.51
N THR A 83 11.45 19.97 9.60
CA THR A 83 10.88 18.96 10.52
C THR A 83 11.25 17.54 10.11
N VAL A 84 11.22 17.24 8.82
CA VAL A 84 11.57 15.89 8.31
C VAL A 84 13.05 15.62 8.54
N GLU A 85 13.92 16.57 8.23
CA GLU A 85 15.36 16.46 8.45
C GLU A 85 15.68 16.28 9.94
N MET A 86 15.01 17.03 10.80
CA MET A 86 15.16 16.90 12.26
C MET A 86 14.72 15.50 12.74
N LEU A 87 13.63 14.98 12.23
CA LEU A 87 13.14 13.64 12.59
C LEU A 87 14.05 12.52 12.08
N LEU A 88 14.76 12.74 10.98
CA LEU A 88 15.73 11.78 10.44
C LEU A 88 17.07 11.79 11.18
N MET A 89 17.32 12.76 12.07
CA MET A 89 18.53 12.78 12.90
C MET A 89 18.53 11.61 13.88
N PRO A 90 19.66 10.95 14.10
CA PRO A 90 19.78 9.85 15.04
C PRO A 90 19.29 10.17 16.46
N GLU A 91 19.47 11.42 16.88
CA GLU A 91 19.05 11.96 18.19
C GLU A 91 17.52 11.97 18.37
N ASN A 92 16.78 12.04 17.27
CA ASN A 92 15.33 12.09 17.25
C ASN A 92 14.68 10.76 16.82
N LYS A 93 15.46 9.71 16.75
CA LYS A 93 14.98 8.38 16.32
C LYS A 93 13.77 7.91 17.12
N ASP A 94 13.74 8.11 18.42
CA ASP A 94 12.64 7.69 19.28
C ASP A 94 11.35 8.45 18.94
N LYS A 95 11.45 9.74 18.62
CA LYS A 95 10.33 10.55 18.16
C LYS A 95 9.81 10.05 16.80
N LEU A 96 10.73 9.72 15.90
CA LEU A 96 10.38 9.18 14.59
C LEU A 96 9.66 7.82 14.73
N VAL A 97 10.17 6.94 15.57
CA VAL A 97 9.54 5.65 15.90
C VAL A 97 8.15 5.86 16.48
N ALA A 98 7.98 6.81 17.42
CA ALA A 98 6.69 7.12 18.02
C ALA A 98 5.68 7.62 16.97
N ILE A 99 6.09 8.51 16.06
CA ILE A 99 5.25 9.01 14.98
C ILE A 99 4.86 7.87 14.03
N LEU A 100 5.83 7.08 13.58
CA LEU A 100 5.56 6.00 12.64
C LEU A 100 4.67 4.91 13.24
N THR A 101 4.89 4.52 14.49
CA THR A 101 4.04 3.55 15.18
C THR A 101 2.64 4.11 15.50
N TYR A 102 2.50 5.42 15.60
CA TYR A 102 1.20 6.10 15.69
C TYR A 102 0.40 6.05 14.38
N HIS A 103 1.05 5.83 13.25
CA HIS A 103 0.40 5.61 11.96
C HIS A 103 0.01 4.15 11.70
N VAL A 104 0.35 3.24 12.61
CA VAL A 104 0.11 1.80 12.46
C VAL A 104 -0.91 1.34 13.49
N VAL A 105 -1.95 0.69 13.02
CA VAL A 105 -2.97 0.03 13.85
C VAL A 105 -2.80 -1.48 13.71
N PRO A 106 -2.71 -2.22 14.83
CA PRO A 106 -2.67 -3.68 14.77
C PRO A 106 -4.03 -4.21 14.26
N GLY A 107 -3.97 -5.21 13.40
CA GLY A 107 -5.14 -5.80 12.77
C GLY A 107 -5.38 -5.26 11.35
N LYS A 108 -6.20 -5.97 10.60
CA LYS A 108 -6.61 -5.59 9.25
C LYS A 108 -7.95 -4.87 9.33
N VAL A 109 -7.92 -3.56 9.21
CA VAL A 109 -9.11 -2.70 9.23
C VAL A 109 -9.35 -2.17 7.81
N MET A 110 -10.40 -2.65 7.17
CA MET A 110 -10.79 -2.17 5.83
C MET A 110 -11.57 -0.85 5.93
N ALA A 111 -11.71 -0.13 4.83
CA ALA A 111 -12.45 1.12 4.79
C ALA A 111 -13.88 0.97 5.33
N ALA A 112 -14.55 -0.14 5.01
CA ALA A 112 -15.88 -0.46 5.50
C ALA A 112 -15.97 -0.60 7.04
N ASP A 113 -14.85 -0.97 7.68
CA ASP A 113 -14.77 -1.07 9.13
C ASP A 113 -14.38 0.28 9.74
N VAL A 114 -13.42 0.98 9.10
CA VAL A 114 -12.97 2.33 9.53
C VAL A 114 -14.15 3.29 9.66
N VAL A 115 -15.07 3.31 8.68
CA VAL A 115 -16.23 4.21 8.71
C VAL A 115 -17.22 3.94 9.84
N LYS A 116 -17.15 2.78 10.46
CA LYS A 116 -18.00 2.38 11.61
C LYS A 116 -17.32 2.64 12.95
N MET A 117 -16.03 2.96 12.94
CA MET A 117 -15.24 3.20 14.14
C MET A 117 -15.15 4.69 14.44
N ASN A 118 -15.12 5.05 15.72
CA ASN A 118 -14.88 6.42 16.15
C ASN A 118 -13.42 6.65 16.58
N LYS A 119 -12.70 5.57 16.83
CA LYS A 119 -11.29 5.59 17.23
C LYS A 119 -10.64 4.22 16.94
N ALA A 120 -9.33 4.23 16.82
CA ALA A 120 -8.52 3.01 16.75
C ALA A 120 -7.25 3.18 17.60
N THR A 121 -6.89 2.15 18.33
CA THR A 121 -5.65 2.14 19.12
C THR A 121 -4.48 1.78 18.23
N THR A 122 -3.46 2.62 18.23
CA THR A 122 -2.25 2.42 17.42
C THR A 122 -1.22 1.53 18.12
N VAL A 123 -0.23 1.08 17.36
CA VAL A 123 0.92 0.33 17.90
C VAL A 123 1.70 1.16 18.93
N GLN A 124 1.71 2.49 18.78
CA GLN A 124 2.32 3.42 19.74
C GLN A 124 1.60 3.43 21.11
N GLY A 125 0.32 3.03 21.15
CA GLY A 125 -0.49 2.93 22.36
C GLY A 125 -1.53 4.04 22.52
N GLN A 126 -1.43 5.13 21.78
CA GLN A 126 -2.46 6.19 21.76
C GLN A 126 -3.51 5.90 20.69
N ASP A 127 -4.72 6.39 20.94
CA ASP A 127 -5.81 6.27 19.99
C ASP A 127 -5.77 7.38 18.93
N VAL A 128 -6.06 7.01 17.69
CA VAL A 128 -6.42 7.95 16.62
C VAL A 128 -7.94 8.09 16.58
N MET A 129 -8.41 9.32 16.42
CA MET A 129 -9.83 9.62 16.26
C MET A 129 -10.24 9.45 14.82
N ILE A 130 -11.32 8.74 14.59
CA ILE A 130 -11.88 8.50 13.27
C ILE A 130 -13.20 9.27 13.16
N LYS A 131 -13.32 10.07 12.12
CA LYS A 131 -14.55 10.82 11.82
C LYS A 131 -14.94 10.61 10.37
N THR A 132 -16.20 10.32 10.15
CA THR A 132 -16.77 10.24 8.80
C THR A 132 -17.59 11.50 8.54
N MET A 133 -17.29 12.19 7.45
CA MET A 133 -17.98 13.41 7.02
C MET A 133 -18.43 13.24 5.57
N GLY A 134 -19.67 12.79 5.37
CA GLY A 134 -20.16 12.39 4.06
C GLY A 134 -19.33 11.22 3.52
N ASP A 135 -18.74 11.39 2.34
CA ASP A 135 -17.90 10.38 1.70
C ASP A 135 -16.43 10.42 2.14
N LYS A 136 -16.07 11.34 3.04
CA LYS A 136 -14.70 11.51 3.52
C LYS A 136 -14.50 10.88 4.86
N VAL A 137 -13.40 10.17 5.01
CA VAL A 137 -12.92 9.65 6.28
C VAL A 137 -11.74 10.50 6.75
N MET A 138 -11.76 10.91 8.00
CA MET A 138 -10.68 11.65 8.61
C MET A 138 -10.08 10.85 9.78
N ILE A 139 -8.77 10.86 9.85
CA ILE A 139 -8.00 10.28 10.96
C ILE A 139 -7.32 11.45 11.68
N ASN A 140 -7.80 11.80 12.84
CA ASN A 140 -7.46 13.05 13.54
C ASN A 140 -7.73 14.28 12.64
N ASN A 141 -6.66 14.91 12.15
CA ASN A 141 -6.70 16.08 11.26
C ASN A 141 -6.36 15.71 9.80
N ALA A 142 -6.05 14.45 9.51
CA ALA A 142 -5.71 13.96 8.18
C ALA A 142 -6.94 13.43 7.46
N THR A 143 -7.03 13.68 6.15
CA THR A 143 -8.07 13.11 5.29
C THR A 143 -7.55 11.86 4.62
N VAL A 144 -8.35 10.81 4.62
CA VAL A 144 -8.05 9.60 3.84
C VAL A 144 -8.39 9.86 2.38
N ILE A 145 -7.38 9.77 1.51
CA ILE A 145 -7.50 10.06 0.08
C ILE A 145 -7.56 8.82 -0.79
N ALA A 146 -7.07 7.69 -0.28
CA ALA A 146 -7.22 6.38 -0.89
C ALA A 146 -7.31 5.30 0.19
N THR A 147 -8.08 4.28 -0.07
CA THR A 147 -8.35 3.20 0.88
C THR A 147 -8.04 1.84 0.29
N ASP A 148 -7.93 0.83 1.17
CA ASP A 148 -7.88 -0.59 0.80
C ASP A 148 -6.76 -0.98 -0.16
N VAL A 149 -5.62 -0.28 -0.10
CA VAL A 149 -4.40 -0.72 -0.79
C VAL A 149 -3.88 -1.94 -0.06
N LYS A 150 -4.10 -3.10 -0.65
CA LYS A 150 -3.83 -4.39 -0.02
C LYS A 150 -2.36 -4.78 -0.14
N ALA A 151 -1.82 -5.31 0.95
CA ALA A 151 -0.51 -5.92 1.01
C ALA A 151 -0.61 -7.33 1.63
N LYS A 152 0.43 -8.13 1.48
CA LYS A 152 0.49 -9.50 2.01
C LYS A 152 0.20 -9.55 3.52
N ASN A 153 0.74 -8.62 4.28
CA ASN A 153 0.67 -8.57 5.73
C ASN A 153 -0.20 -7.43 6.28
N GLY A 154 -1.05 -6.81 5.45
CA GLY A 154 -1.95 -5.77 5.92
C GLY A 154 -2.63 -4.95 4.84
N VAL A 155 -3.05 -3.76 5.23
CA VAL A 155 -3.76 -2.79 4.39
C VAL A 155 -3.16 -1.40 4.61
N ILE A 156 -3.07 -0.63 3.54
CA ILE A 156 -2.63 0.77 3.58
C ILE A 156 -3.82 1.67 3.24
N HIS A 157 -4.05 2.66 4.08
CA HIS A 157 -4.92 3.79 3.80
C HIS A 157 -4.07 5.04 3.63
N VAL A 158 -4.23 5.71 2.51
CA VAL A 158 -3.43 6.88 2.16
C VAL A 158 -4.05 8.13 2.76
N ILE A 159 -3.24 8.90 3.47
CA ILE A 159 -3.67 10.16 4.11
C ILE A 159 -2.89 11.35 3.57
N ASP A 160 -3.53 12.50 3.57
CA ASP A 160 -3.01 13.76 3.02
C ASP A 160 -2.23 14.62 4.02
N THR A 161 -2.13 14.16 5.27
CA THR A 161 -1.47 14.90 6.36
C THR A 161 -0.83 13.91 7.34
N VAL A 162 0.36 14.23 7.82
CA VAL A 162 1.04 13.45 8.87
C VAL A 162 0.33 13.66 10.20
N ILE A 163 -0.06 12.57 10.85
CA ILE A 163 -0.66 12.61 12.20
C ILE A 163 0.44 12.53 13.26
N MET A 164 0.30 13.36 14.29
CA MET A 164 1.28 13.42 15.37
C MET A 164 0.67 12.90 16.67
N PRO A 165 1.39 12.06 17.44
CA PRO A 165 0.97 11.70 18.79
C PRO A 165 1.03 12.93 19.70
N LYS A 166 0.20 12.93 20.74
CA LYS A 166 0.17 13.99 21.73
C LYS A 166 1.26 13.80 22.78
#